data_204e97880a86037fbb0edabc9d08af15
#
_entry.id   204e97880a86037fbb0edabc9d08af15
#
_cell.length_a   1.000
_cell.length_b   1.000
_cell.length_c   1.000
_cell.angle_alpha   90.00
_cell.angle_beta   90.00
_cell.angle_gamma   90.00
#
_symmetry.space_group_name_H-M   'P 1'
#
loop_
_entity.id
_entity.type
_entity.pdbx_description
1 polymer ?
#
loop_
_entity_poly.entity_id
_entity_poly.type
_entity_poly.pdbx_seq_one_letter_code
_entity_poly.pdbx_strand_id
1 'polypeptide(L)'
;MFRCLLLLSLLASPAMAFQARNGAEVTGTATEIVVVARPGLSSSESWCAAGDFVIRELGQPATTPLYRVTPPPRRAGEGVTFSLSPEGATDRTGLLLLGDRDASLSAGHAQALCRVGRWRF
;
A
#
# COMPACT_ATOMS: atom_id res chain seq x y z
N MET A 1 16.81 -26.57 -46.51
CA MET A 1 16.88 -25.30 -45.75
C MET A 1 15.88 -25.38 -44.62
N PHE A 2 16.35 -25.70 -43.42
CA PHE A 2 15.52 -25.69 -42.24
C PHE A 2 15.52 -24.30 -41.64
N ARG A 3 14.40 -23.61 -41.68
CA ARG A 3 14.16 -22.39 -40.93
C ARG A 3 13.70 -22.76 -39.53
N CYS A 4 14.62 -22.75 -38.59
CA CYS A 4 14.24 -22.79 -37.15
C CYS A 4 13.61 -21.46 -36.81
N LEU A 5 12.29 -21.43 -36.73
CA LEU A 5 11.55 -20.38 -36.00
C LEU A 5 11.74 -20.62 -34.52
N LEU A 6 12.67 -19.86 -33.94
CA LEU A 6 12.74 -19.71 -32.47
C LEU A 6 11.50 -18.91 -32.02
N LEU A 7 10.48 -19.62 -31.60
CA LEU A 7 9.41 -19.03 -30.79
C LEU A 7 10.01 -18.62 -29.44
N LEU A 8 10.41 -17.35 -29.33
CA LEU A 8 10.63 -16.72 -28.03
C LEU A 8 9.27 -16.66 -27.34
N SER A 9 8.95 -17.66 -26.53
CA SER A 9 7.88 -17.57 -25.55
C SER A 9 8.31 -16.55 -24.49
N LEU A 10 7.82 -15.34 -24.62
CA LEU A 10 7.85 -14.34 -23.54
C LEU A 10 7.01 -14.90 -22.39
N LEU A 11 7.68 -15.53 -21.44
CA LEU A 11 7.11 -15.85 -20.14
C LEU A 11 6.89 -14.52 -19.40
N ALA A 12 5.71 -13.91 -19.62
CA ALA A 12 5.26 -12.83 -18.76
C ALA A 12 5.04 -13.44 -17.38
N SER A 13 5.96 -13.18 -16.44
CA SER A 13 5.75 -13.51 -15.03
C SER A 13 4.52 -12.77 -14.56
N PRO A 14 3.49 -13.46 -14.03
CA PRO A 14 2.36 -12.75 -13.43
C PRO A 14 2.92 -11.88 -12.30
N ALA A 15 2.62 -10.58 -12.33
CA ALA A 15 2.92 -9.68 -11.22
C ALA A 15 2.15 -10.20 -10.00
N MET A 16 2.85 -10.85 -9.07
CA MET A 16 2.24 -11.33 -7.84
C MET A 16 1.96 -10.13 -6.96
N ALA A 17 0.68 -9.85 -6.69
CA ALA A 17 0.28 -8.86 -5.72
C ALA A 17 0.79 -9.26 -4.34
N PHE A 18 1.37 -8.29 -3.61
CA PHE A 18 1.80 -8.48 -2.24
C PHE A 18 0.57 -8.63 -1.34
N GLN A 19 0.58 -9.62 -0.48
CA GLN A 19 -0.46 -9.81 0.51
C GLN A 19 0.01 -9.32 1.87
N ALA A 20 -0.64 -8.25 2.36
CA ALA A 20 -0.33 -7.68 3.66
C ALA A 20 -0.80 -8.59 4.80
N ARG A 21 -0.31 -8.34 6.02
CA ARG A 21 -0.65 -9.10 7.22
C ARG A 21 -2.14 -9.10 7.55
N ASN A 22 -2.87 -8.05 7.14
CA ASN A 22 -4.31 -7.96 7.31
C ASN A 22 -5.11 -8.58 6.15
N GLY A 23 -4.44 -9.24 5.21
CA GLY A 23 -5.04 -9.87 4.04
C GLY A 23 -5.32 -8.93 2.88
N ALA A 24 -5.06 -7.63 2.99
CA ALA A 24 -5.24 -6.70 1.88
C ALA A 24 -4.16 -6.94 0.81
N GLU A 25 -4.54 -6.80 -0.46
CA GLU A 25 -3.60 -6.83 -1.57
C GLU A 25 -2.97 -5.46 -1.80
N VAL A 26 -1.68 -5.45 -2.06
CA VAL A 26 -0.93 -4.25 -2.39
C VAL A 26 -0.15 -4.46 -3.68
N THR A 27 -0.22 -3.49 -4.58
CA THR A 27 0.52 -3.48 -5.84
C THR A 27 1.28 -2.17 -6.00
N GLY A 28 2.22 -2.13 -6.91
CA GLY A 28 2.87 -0.90 -7.33
C GLY A 28 4.35 -0.83 -7.01
N THR A 29 4.82 0.41 -6.90
CA THR A 29 6.23 0.79 -6.75
C THR A 29 6.39 1.75 -5.57
N ALA A 30 7.63 2.16 -5.28
CA ALA A 30 7.92 3.13 -4.22
C ALA A 30 7.17 4.47 -4.36
N THR A 31 6.85 4.88 -5.58
CA THR A 31 6.15 6.16 -5.85
C THR A 31 4.65 6.01 -6.08
N GLU A 32 4.16 4.78 -6.23
CA GLU A 32 2.74 4.50 -6.43
C GLU A 32 2.40 3.15 -5.81
N ILE A 33 2.12 3.17 -4.52
CA ILE A 33 1.72 2.01 -3.73
C ILE A 33 0.20 1.99 -3.68
N VAL A 34 -0.42 0.96 -4.26
CA VAL A 34 -1.88 0.86 -4.32
C VAL A 34 -2.35 -0.28 -3.43
N VAL A 35 -3.10 0.07 -2.40
CA VAL A 35 -3.88 -0.91 -1.62
C VAL A 35 -5.17 -1.17 -2.38
N VAL A 36 -5.34 -2.39 -2.85
CA VAL A 36 -6.46 -2.76 -3.72
C VAL A 36 -7.78 -2.65 -2.96
N ALA A 37 -8.79 -2.11 -3.64
CA ALA A 37 -10.13 -1.97 -3.06
C ALA A 37 -10.72 -3.31 -2.63
N ARG A 38 -11.32 -3.31 -1.44
CA ARG A 38 -12.16 -4.40 -0.97
C ARG A 38 -13.31 -3.85 -0.13
N PRO A 39 -14.43 -4.57 0.02
CA PRO A 39 -15.53 -4.13 0.87
C PRO A 39 -15.06 -3.89 2.32
N GLY A 40 -15.43 -2.75 2.88
CA GLY A 40 -15.12 -2.41 4.27
C GLY A 40 -13.67 -2.01 4.54
N LEU A 41 -12.84 -1.77 3.50
CA LEU A 41 -11.47 -1.33 3.68
C LEU A 41 -11.42 0.02 4.43
N SER A 42 -10.94 -0.01 5.66
CA SER A 42 -10.78 1.19 6.49
C SER A 42 -9.47 1.92 6.22
N SER A 43 -9.36 3.16 6.70
CA SER A 43 -8.10 3.90 6.65
C SER A 43 -6.99 3.19 7.43
N SER A 44 -7.27 2.69 8.63
CA SER A 44 -6.29 1.92 9.42
C SER A 44 -5.79 0.68 8.68
N GLU A 45 -6.68 -0.05 8.04
CA GLU A 45 -6.32 -1.23 7.24
C GLU A 45 -5.48 -0.85 6.02
N SER A 46 -5.79 0.26 5.37
CA SER A 46 -5.03 0.75 4.22
C SER A 46 -3.61 1.14 4.62
N TRP A 47 -3.45 1.88 5.71
CA TRP A 47 -2.14 2.24 6.24
C TRP A 47 -1.33 1.01 6.66
N CYS A 48 -1.98 0.06 7.37
CA CYS A 48 -1.35 -1.21 7.73
C CYS A 48 -0.77 -1.91 6.50
N ALA A 49 -1.58 -2.08 5.46
CA ALA A 49 -1.17 -2.78 4.24
C ALA A 49 -0.03 -2.07 3.53
N ALA A 50 -0.10 -0.74 3.39
CA ALA A 50 0.94 0.06 2.75
C ALA A 50 2.24 0.03 3.55
N GLY A 51 2.19 0.18 4.86
CA GLY A 51 3.37 0.10 5.73
C GLY A 51 4.03 -1.26 5.70
N ASP A 52 3.25 -2.32 5.72
CA ASP A 52 3.74 -3.68 5.62
C ASP A 52 4.45 -3.94 4.27
N PHE A 53 3.88 -3.42 3.18
CA PHE A 53 4.48 -3.48 1.85
C PHE A 53 5.83 -2.76 1.80
N VAL A 54 5.91 -1.55 2.34
CA VAL A 54 7.15 -0.75 2.36
C VAL A 54 8.27 -1.48 3.08
N ILE A 55 7.98 -2.09 4.22
CA ILE A 55 8.99 -2.77 5.03
C ILE A 55 9.34 -4.14 4.47
N ARG A 56 8.35 -4.99 4.21
CA ARG A 56 8.57 -6.39 3.85
C ARG A 56 8.82 -6.62 2.37
N GLU A 57 8.20 -5.85 1.49
CA GLU A 57 8.38 -6.00 0.04
C GLU A 57 9.44 -5.05 -0.52
N LEU A 58 9.39 -3.77 -0.16
CA LEU A 58 10.38 -2.79 -0.61
C LEU A 58 11.66 -2.79 0.21
N GLY A 59 11.70 -3.47 1.36
CA GLY A 59 12.88 -3.58 2.20
C GLY A 59 13.33 -2.27 2.84
N GLN A 60 12.43 -1.30 3.00
CA GLN A 60 12.74 0.00 3.57
C GLN A 60 12.73 -0.03 5.10
N PRO A 61 13.52 0.85 5.75
CA PRO A 61 13.51 0.98 7.20
C PRO A 61 12.14 1.43 7.74
N ALA A 62 11.83 1.06 8.98
CA ALA A 62 10.60 1.47 9.66
C ALA A 62 10.46 2.98 9.82
N THR A 63 11.57 3.72 9.77
CA THR A 63 11.59 5.19 9.85
C THR A 63 11.24 5.89 8.54
N THR A 64 11.11 5.15 7.44
CA THR A 64 10.81 5.71 6.12
C THR A 64 9.45 6.39 6.13
N PRO A 65 9.36 7.68 5.75
CA PRO A 65 8.07 8.37 5.65
C PRO A 65 7.20 7.76 4.54
N LEU A 66 5.92 7.58 4.85
CA LEU A 66 4.90 7.08 3.94
C LEU A 66 3.78 8.13 3.85
N TYR A 67 3.39 8.49 2.64
CA TYR A 67 2.40 9.54 2.36
C TYR A 67 1.16 8.94 1.72
N ARG A 68 -0.01 9.40 2.16
CA ARG A 68 -1.28 9.06 1.52
C ARG A 68 -1.55 10.02 0.36
N VAL A 69 -1.93 9.47 -0.77
CA VAL A 69 -2.24 10.23 -1.99
C VAL A 69 -3.75 10.33 -2.21
N THR A 70 -4.48 9.26 -2.02
CA THR A 70 -5.94 9.26 -2.15
C THR A 70 -6.59 10.01 -0.98
N PRO A 71 -7.34 11.11 -1.22
CA PRO A 71 -8.02 11.84 -0.15
C PRO A 71 -9.02 10.95 0.60
N PRO A 72 -9.06 11.00 1.96
CA PRO A 72 -10.11 10.35 2.71
C PRO A 72 -11.43 11.16 2.68
N PRO A 73 -12.58 10.49 2.79
CA PRO A 73 -12.76 9.05 2.75
C PRO A 73 -12.64 8.51 1.32
N ARG A 74 -12.18 7.26 1.18
CA ARG A 74 -12.17 6.62 -0.14
C ARG A 74 -13.59 6.42 -0.64
N ARG A 75 -13.77 6.44 -1.94
CA ARG A 75 -15.05 6.12 -2.58
C ARG A 75 -15.25 4.60 -2.66
N ALA A 76 -16.50 4.16 -2.68
CA ALA A 76 -16.82 2.75 -2.86
C ALA A 76 -16.18 2.21 -4.15
N GLY A 77 -15.52 1.07 -4.05
CA GLY A 77 -14.81 0.45 -5.18
C GLY A 77 -13.43 1.04 -5.48
N GLU A 78 -13.03 2.12 -4.80
CA GLU A 78 -11.73 2.76 -4.94
C GLU A 78 -10.72 2.17 -3.94
N GLY A 79 -9.50 1.88 -4.41
CA GLY A 79 -8.37 1.55 -3.54
C GLY A 79 -7.80 2.81 -2.88
N VAL A 80 -6.73 2.64 -2.12
CA VAL A 80 -6.01 3.75 -1.50
C VAL A 80 -4.57 3.75 -1.99
N THR A 81 -4.13 4.87 -2.55
CA THR A 81 -2.78 5.06 -3.06
C THR A 81 -1.91 5.78 -2.04
N PHE A 82 -0.69 5.29 -1.89
CA PHE A 82 0.36 5.84 -1.04
C PHE A 82 1.63 6.04 -1.87
N SER A 83 2.56 6.82 -1.34
CA SER A 83 3.87 7.07 -1.96
C SER A 83 4.94 7.29 -0.89
N LEU A 84 6.19 6.98 -1.22
CA LEU A 84 7.34 7.37 -0.42
C LEU A 84 7.79 8.80 -0.71
N SER A 85 7.20 9.45 -1.72
CA SER A 85 7.45 10.84 -2.06
C SER A 85 6.33 11.73 -1.52
N PRO A 86 6.64 12.94 -0.97
CA PRO A 86 5.63 13.88 -0.49
C PRO A 86 4.81 14.51 -1.60
N GLU A 87 5.25 14.41 -2.84
CA GLU A 87 4.57 14.99 -4.00
C GLU A 87 3.22 14.31 -4.23
N GLY A 88 2.18 15.12 -4.38
CA GLY A 88 0.81 14.63 -4.56
C GLY A 88 0.14 14.09 -3.28
N ALA A 89 0.79 14.20 -2.12
CA ALA A 89 0.21 13.80 -0.85
C ALA A 89 -1.03 14.63 -0.53
N THR A 90 -2.07 13.96 -0.03
CA THR A 90 -3.23 14.64 0.55
C THR A 90 -2.87 15.27 1.90
N ASP A 91 -3.73 16.11 2.43
CA ASP A 91 -3.54 16.78 3.73
C ASP A 91 -4.09 15.99 4.93
N ARG A 92 -4.67 14.81 4.69
CA ARG A 92 -5.28 13.99 5.74
C ARG A 92 -4.87 12.52 5.65
N THR A 93 -4.63 11.92 6.81
CA THR A 93 -4.38 10.48 6.92
C THR A 93 -5.66 9.65 6.81
N GLY A 94 -6.79 10.22 7.18
CA GLY A 94 -8.05 9.50 7.37
C GLY A 94 -8.13 8.76 8.71
N LEU A 95 -7.12 8.90 9.56
CA LEU A 95 -7.06 8.34 10.91
C LEU A 95 -7.54 9.38 11.94
N LEU A 96 -8.06 8.90 13.07
CA LEU A 96 -8.36 9.77 14.20
C LEU A 96 -7.07 10.02 15.00
N LEU A 97 -6.29 11.00 14.56
CA LEU A 97 -5.06 11.42 15.22
C LEU A 97 -5.20 12.85 15.73
N LEU A 98 -4.81 13.07 16.98
CA LEU A 98 -4.72 14.42 17.54
C LEU A 98 -3.56 15.16 16.86
N GLY A 99 -3.84 16.32 16.27
CA GLY A 99 -2.84 17.13 15.58
C GLY A 99 -2.48 16.65 14.18
N ASP A 100 -3.37 15.90 13.54
CA ASP A 100 -3.20 15.45 12.15
C ASP A 100 -3.16 16.63 11.18
N ARG A 101 -1.95 17.07 10.86
CA ARG A 101 -1.70 18.16 9.90
C ARG A 101 -1.08 17.67 8.60
N ASP A 102 -0.46 16.48 8.63
CA ASP A 102 0.24 15.91 7.50
C ASP A 102 -0.32 14.52 7.20
N ALA A 103 -0.51 14.23 5.93
CA ALA A 103 -0.98 12.91 5.49
C ALA A 103 0.18 11.90 5.43
N SER A 104 1.02 11.88 6.46
CA SER A 104 2.16 10.97 6.53
C SER A 104 2.27 10.27 7.88
N LEU A 105 2.75 9.03 7.80
CA LEU A 105 3.22 8.24 8.94
C LEU A 105 4.56 7.61 8.57
N SER A 106 5.38 7.28 9.55
CA SER A 106 6.49 6.36 9.29
C SER A 106 5.96 4.98 8.88
N ALA A 107 6.69 4.27 8.05
CA ALA A 107 6.30 2.92 7.63
C ALA A 107 6.08 1.98 8.83
N GLY A 108 6.90 2.09 9.86
CA GLY A 108 6.75 1.31 11.09
C GLY A 108 5.49 1.65 11.89
N HIS A 109 5.13 2.93 11.96
CA HIS A 109 3.88 3.36 12.59
C HIS A 109 2.67 2.84 11.80
N ALA A 110 2.71 2.97 10.48
CA ALA A 110 1.67 2.43 9.61
C ALA A 110 1.52 0.91 9.77
N GLN A 111 2.62 0.17 9.76
CA GLN A 111 2.62 -1.28 9.98
C GLN A 111 2.06 -1.65 11.37
N ALA A 112 2.32 -0.86 12.39
CA ALA A 112 1.80 -1.09 13.74
C ALA A 112 0.26 -1.06 13.79
N LEU A 113 -0.38 -0.37 12.86
CA LEU A 113 -1.85 -0.36 12.74
C LEU A 113 -2.43 -1.72 12.34
N CYS A 114 -1.61 -2.64 11.84
CA CYS A 114 -2.00 -4.02 11.61
C CYS A 114 -2.43 -4.76 12.88
N ARG A 115 -2.00 -4.29 14.03
CA ARG A 115 -2.32 -4.88 15.34
C ARG A 115 -3.65 -4.41 15.90
N VAL A 116 -4.15 -3.27 15.45
CA VAL A 116 -5.37 -2.63 15.99
C VAL A 116 -6.62 -3.47 15.76
N GLY A 117 -6.65 -4.31 14.73
CA GLY A 117 -7.77 -5.20 14.42
C GLY A 117 -7.83 -6.51 15.23
N ARG A 118 -6.79 -6.84 16.01
CA ARG A 118 -6.73 -8.10 16.77
C ARG A 118 -7.51 -8.11 18.10
N TRP A 119 -8.00 -6.98 18.53
CA TRP A 119 -8.69 -6.82 19.81
C TRP A 119 -10.21 -6.72 19.67
N ARG A 120 -10.75 -7.18 18.56
CA ARG A 120 -12.20 -7.36 18.45
C ARG A 120 -12.60 -8.66 19.13
N PHE A 121 -13.10 -8.49 20.31
CA PHE A 121 -13.81 -9.55 20.99
C PHE A 121 -15.16 -9.78 20.34
#